data_700fc2edf344d957606c0c74a48ccb05
#
_entry.id   700fc2edf344d957606c0c74a48ccb05
#
_cell.length_a   1.000
_cell.length_b   1.000
_cell.length_c   1.000
_cell.angle_alpha   90.00
_cell.angle_beta   90.00
_cell.angle_gamma   90.00
#
_symmetry.space_group_name_H-M   'P 1'
#
loop_
_entity.id
_entity.type
_entity.pdbx_description
1 polymer ?
#
loop_
_entity_poly.entity_id
_entity_poly.type
_entity_poly.pdbx_seq_one_letter_code
_entity_poly.pdbx_strand_id
1 'polypeptide(L)'
;MVVTLDLEASTSDAATRRTLSSLSLSVAKSKRIVVVTGAGISCSSGIPDFRSSDGLYNLVKKQYPNAVLKGRDLFDASLFRDPTSTSLFYTFISQLKQSIDSAAPSPTHHFIKTLDSKKKLLRSYTQNIDGLEERAGLVGSSSQEVKTNGKGKSKINTKDVRNVQLHGDIHRVRCSYCSIDLPCSEEYLRFFNDGLPPDCPECTLRSEARLARSARPLKIGTLRPAIVLYDEAHPLGDDIGCIQAADVSRKPDMLIIMGTSLKVHGLRKLVKDFAKAVHASAPAIDPSSAKSQGKSWMGKVVFINKGAPGTEWNGIIDYHIEGETDVWAAKVLEDWRKLRPADWEIQQTLDDDGAFKAVKEGTGKANRKFMPPSLAPHITNADGLCRWQETICAWDGEYPADRRCGFCCPACEDPQLADEAPQIDLALCGWESIEETGSWDDG
;
A
#
# COMPACT_ATOMS: atom_id res chain seq x y z
N MET A 1 0.58 -24.13 19.01
CA MET A 1 1.94 -23.54 19.04
C MET A 1 2.23 -23.02 17.65
N VAL A 2 2.75 -21.80 17.50
CA VAL A 2 3.14 -21.24 16.20
C VAL A 2 4.42 -21.89 15.72
N VAL A 3 4.48 -22.33 14.48
CA VAL A 3 5.71 -22.87 13.86
C VAL A 3 6.50 -21.71 13.28
N THR A 4 7.66 -21.41 13.85
CA THR A 4 8.54 -20.34 13.35
C THR A 4 9.55 -20.89 12.34
N LEU A 5 9.68 -20.21 11.20
CA LEU A 5 10.57 -20.53 10.10
C LEU A 5 11.40 -19.29 9.77
N ASP A 6 12.70 -19.40 9.88
CA ASP A 6 13.62 -18.32 9.51
C ASP A 6 13.92 -18.38 8.01
N LEU A 7 13.70 -17.27 7.30
CA LEU A 7 13.97 -17.19 5.85
C LEU A 7 15.46 -17.33 5.53
N GLU A 8 16.34 -16.78 6.34
CA GLU A 8 17.80 -16.83 6.14
C GLU A 8 18.31 -18.27 6.37
N ALA A 9 17.82 -18.94 7.41
CA ALA A 9 18.16 -20.32 7.69
C ALA A 9 17.71 -21.30 6.60
N SER A 10 16.79 -20.90 5.74
CA SER A 10 16.30 -21.76 4.63
C SER A 10 17.39 -22.14 3.63
N THR A 11 18.50 -21.41 3.59
CA THR A 11 19.65 -21.73 2.73
C THR A 11 20.43 -22.96 3.23
N SER A 12 20.54 -23.14 4.55
CA SER A 12 21.30 -24.21 5.20
C SER A 12 20.43 -25.35 5.73
N ASP A 13 19.20 -25.05 6.21
CA ASP A 13 18.30 -26.07 6.76
C ASP A 13 17.32 -26.64 5.73
N ALA A 14 17.46 -27.93 5.44
CA ALA A 14 16.62 -28.65 4.49
C ALA A 14 15.17 -28.81 4.99
N ALA A 15 14.91 -28.88 6.29
CA ALA A 15 13.56 -29.03 6.85
C ALA A 15 12.78 -27.72 6.68
N THR A 16 13.38 -26.59 7.06
CA THR A 16 12.82 -25.24 6.87
C THR A 16 12.53 -24.98 5.39
N ARG A 17 13.46 -25.32 4.49
CA ARG A 17 13.28 -25.17 3.04
C ARG A 17 12.09 -25.95 2.51
N ARG A 18 11.93 -27.23 2.91
CA ARG A 18 10.78 -28.06 2.51
C ARG A 18 9.47 -27.47 3.01
N THR A 19 9.43 -26.99 4.25
CA THR A 19 8.23 -26.38 4.83
C THR A 19 7.85 -25.10 4.10
N LEU A 20 8.82 -24.22 3.81
CA LEU A 20 8.60 -23.01 3.03
C LEU A 20 8.08 -23.31 1.61
N SER A 21 8.67 -24.30 0.91
CA SER A 21 8.17 -24.72 -0.41
C SER A 21 6.77 -25.33 -0.34
N SER A 22 6.44 -26.05 0.74
CA SER A 22 5.07 -26.51 0.99
C SER A 22 4.08 -25.37 1.21
N LEU A 23 4.50 -24.30 1.90
CA LEU A 23 3.69 -23.09 2.06
C LEU A 23 3.52 -22.35 0.74
N SER A 24 4.58 -22.21 -0.07
CA SER A 24 4.51 -21.65 -1.43
C SER A 24 3.50 -22.42 -2.30
N LEU A 25 3.51 -23.76 -2.23
CA LEU A 25 2.53 -24.60 -2.91
C LEU A 25 1.11 -24.38 -2.36
N SER A 26 0.97 -24.15 -1.06
CA SER A 26 -0.33 -23.84 -0.45
C SER A 26 -0.89 -22.53 -0.98
N VAL A 27 -0.08 -21.47 -1.08
CA VAL A 27 -0.45 -20.20 -1.72
C VAL A 27 -0.88 -20.44 -3.17
N ALA A 28 -0.08 -21.19 -3.94
CA ALA A 28 -0.35 -21.48 -5.34
C ALA A 28 -1.65 -22.26 -5.56
N LYS A 29 -2.08 -23.10 -4.62
CA LYS A 29 -3.32 -23.89 -4.68
C LYS A 29 -4.54 -23.16 -4.11
N SER A 30 -4.36 -22.20 -3.21
CA SER A 30 -5.45 -21.43 -2.60
C SER A 30 -6.22 -20.63 -3.65
N LYS A 31 -7.50 -20.40 -3.39
CA LYS A 31 -8.42 -19.74 -4.32
C LYS A 31 -9.10 -18.50 -3.71
N ARG A 32 -9.08 -18.37 -2.39
CA ARG A 32 -9.76 -17.29 -1.63
C ARG A 32 -8.84 -16.84 -0.51
N ILE A 33 -7.73 -16.21 -0.92
CA ILE A 33 -6.71 -15.70 0.00
C ILE A 33 -7.18 -14.33 0.52
N VAL A 34 -7.17 -14.17 1.84
CA VAL A 34 -7.25 -12.86 2.47
C VAL A 34 -5.84 -12.43 2.84
N VAL A 35 -5.49 -11.20 2.51
CA VAL A 35 -4.21 -10.59 2.87
C VAL A 35 -4.46 -9.46 3.85
N VAL A 36 -3.63 -9.36 4.91
CA VAL A 36 -3.63 -8.25 5.86
C VAL A 36 -2.23 -7.66 5.88
N THR A 37 -2.12 -6.34 5.68
CA THR A 37 -0.84 -5.66 5.57
C THR A 37 -0.69 -4.53 6.58
N GLY A 38 0.55 -4.17 6.88
CA GLY A 38 0.92 -3.02 7.68
C GLY A 38 2.19 -2.37 7.16
N ALA A 39 2.69 -1.34 7.85
CA ALA A 39 3.76 -0.45 7.38
C ALA A 39 5.08 -1.17 7.02
N GLY A 40 5.32 -2.36 7.57
CA GLY A 40 6.51 -3.15 7.25
C GLY A 40 6.63 -3.58 5.79
N ILE A 41 5.53 -3.61 5.00
CA ILE A 41 5.60 -3.91 3.56
C ILE A 41 6.07 -2.71 2.72
N SER A 42 6.06 -1.51 3.30
CA SER A 42 6.45 -0.26 2.61
C SER A 42 7.85 0.23 3.02
N CYS A 43 8.52 -0.45 3.98
CA CYS A 43 9.86 -0.05 4.45
C CYS A 43 10.89 -0.06 3.31
N SER A 44 10.87 -1.07 2.45
CA SER A 44 11.75 -1.17 1.28
C SER A 44 11.44 -0.13 0.20
N SER A 45 10.28 0.50 0.25
CA SER A 45 9.90 1.63 -0.60
C SER A 45 10.39 2.99 -0.05
N GLY A 46 11.15 2.99 1.06
CA GLY A 46 11.65 4.20 1.70
C GLY A 46 10.64 4.88 2.65
N ILE A 47 9.49 4.25 2.92
CA ILE A 47 8.51 4.75 3.89
C ILE A 47 8.76 4.03 5.22
N PRO A 48 9.23 4.74 6.28
CA PRO A 48 9.52 4.11 7.56
C PRO A 48 8.23 3.59 8.21
N ASP A 49 8.35 2.51 8.96
CA ASP A 49 7.25 2.05 9.79
C ASP A 49 7.00 2.98 10.99
N PHE A 50 5.98 2.70 11.79
CA PHE A 50 5.62 3.59 12.91
C PHE A 50 6.47 3.37 14.17
N ARG A 51 7.01 2.16 14.41
CA ARG A 51 7.40 1.71 15.76
C ARG A 51 8.81 1.17 15.90
N SER A 52 9.51 0.91 14.80
CA SER A 52 10.91 0.46 14.83
C SER A 52 11.83 1.56 15.40
N SER A 53 13.08 1.23 15.65
CA SER A 53 14.11 2.20 16.06
C SER A 53 14.21 3.39 15.11
N ASP A 54 14.00 3.16 13.81
CA ASP A 54 14.06 4.17 12.75
C ASP A 54 12.66 4.55 12.23
N GLY A 55 11.62 4.16 12.97
CA GLY A 55 10.23 4.40 12.63
C GLY A 55 9.78 5.84 12.87
N LEU A 56 8.63 6.19 12.29
CA LEU A 56 8.05 7.53 12.28
C LEU A 56 7.99 8.16 13.68
N TYR A 57 7.64 7.40 14.71
CA TYR A 57 7.54 7.92 16.08
C TYR A 57 8.89 8.43 16.62
N ASN A 58 9.97 7.75 16.30
CA ASN A 58 11.31 8.16 16.71
C ASN A 58 11.84 9.30 15.83
N LEU A 59 11.53 9.32 14.54
CA LEU A 59 11.90 10.42 13.65
C LEU A 59 11.25 11.73 14.07
N VAL A 60 9.95 11.72 14.38
CA VAL A 60 9.25 12.91 14.92
C VAL A 60 9.89 13.40 16.21
N LYS A 61 10.22 12.48 17.13
CA LYS A 61 10.88 12.85 18.40
C LYS A 61 12.27 13.45 18.20
N LYS A 62 13.04 12.98 17.22
CA LYS A 62 14.34 13.55 16.86
C LYS A 62 14.20 14.93 16.25
N GLN A 63 13.23 15.11 15.35
CA GLN A 63 13.02 16.38 14.62
C GLN A 63 12.41 17.47 15.50
N TYR A 64 11.56 17.08 16.46
CA TYR A 64 10.84 18.03 17.34
C TYR A 64 11.03 17.67 18.83
N PRO A 65 12.26 17.75 19.37
CA PRO A 65 12.58 17.27 20.73
C PRO A 65 11.84 18.04 21.82
N ASN A 66 11.47 19.29 21.55
CA ASN A 66 10.76 20.17 22.51
C ASN A 66 9.22 20.01 22.44
N ALA A 67 8.70 19.31 21.43
CA ALA A 67 7.31 18.94 21.40
C ALA A 67 7.09 17.79 22.38
N VAL A 68 6.27 17.99 23.41
CA VAL A 68 5.97 17.02 24.48
C VAL A 68 5.26 15.75 23.97
N LEU A 69 5.10 15.64 22.66
CA LEU A 69 4.40 14.56 21.99
C LEU A 69 5.24 13.26 22.05
N LYS A 70 4.69 12.24 22.65
CA LYS A 70 5.09 10.88 22.31
C LYS A 70 4.69 10.67 20.86
N GLY A 71 5.51 10.00 20.03
CA GLY A 71 5.22 9.84 18.61
C GLY A 71 3.81 9.32 18.28
N ARG A 72 3.18 8.54 19.21
CA ARG A 72 1.79 8.11 19.11
C ARG A 72 0.80 9.28 19.18
N ASP A 73 1.08 10.29 20.02
CA ASP A 73 0.16 11.39 20.29
C ASP A 73 -0.06 12.25 19.03
N LEU A 74 0.90 12.22 18.09
CA LEU A 74 0.76 12.88 16.78
C LEU A 74 -0.33 12.24 15.89
N PHE A 75 -0.76 11.02 16.20
CA PHE A 75 -1.84 10.31 15.51
C PHE A 75 -3.07 10.09 16.39
N ASP A 76 -3.20 10.88 17.47
CA ASP A 76 -4.34 10.87 18.38
C ASP A 76 -5.24 12.08 18.11
N ALA A 77 -6.56 11.86 18.07
CA ALA A 77 -7.51 12.94 17.75
C ALA A 77 -7.49 14.13 18.73
N SER A 78 -6.94 13.92 19.92
CA SER A 78 -6.78 14.99 20.93
C SER A 78 -5.79 16.07 20.50
N LEU A 79 -4.90 15.80 19.52
CA LEU A 79 -3.94 16.78 18.99
C LEU A 79 -4.61 18.06 18.48
N PHE A 80 -5.85 17.97 17.97
CA PHE A 80 -6.60 19.12 17.47
C PHE A 80 -7.11 20.07 18.56
N ARG A 81 -6.90 19.74 19.84
CA ARG A 81 -7.23 20.62 20.98
C ARG A 81 -6.14 21.65 21.26
N ASP A 82 -4.91 21.39 20.82
CA ASP A 82 -3.77 22.28 20.99
C ASP A 82 -3.28 22.82 19.62
N PRO A 83 -3.24 24.16 19.44
CA PRO A 83 -2.81 24.74 18.17
C PRO A 83 -1.39 24.35 17.75
N THR A 84 -0.46 24.21 18.71
CA THR A 84 0.93 23.84 18.43
C THR A 84 1.02 22.41 17.91
N SER A 85 0.33 21.48 18.57
CA SER A 85 0.25 20.08 18.14
C SER A 85 -0.45 19.94 16.79
N THR A 86 -1.49 20.73 16.55
CA THR A 86 -2.20 20.78 15.27
C THR A 86 -1.29 21.26 14.14
N SER A 87 -0.54 22.32 14.34
CA SER A 87 0.40 22.86 13.35
C SER A 87 1.50 21.83 13.04
N LEU A 88 2.08 21.24 14.07
CA LEU A 88 3.10 20.19 13.93
C LEU A 88 2.57 18.97 13.13
N PHE A 89 1.33 18.55 13.40
CA PHE A 89 0.69 17.46 12.68
C PHE A 89 0.59 17.76 11.17
N TYR A 90 0.12 18.95 10.79
CA TYR A 90 -0.01 19.31 9.38
C TYR A 90 1.34 19.37 8.67
N THR A 91 2.35 20.00 9.28
CA THR A 91 3.72 20.04 8.72
C THR A 91 4.28 18.63 8.55
N PHE A 92 4.14 17.77 9.57
CA PHE A 92 4.60 16.40 9.52
C PHE A 92 3.90 15.58 8.41
N ILE A 93 2.56 15.71 8.30
CA ILE A 93 1.79 15.01 7.26
C ILE A 93 2.17 15.48 5.85
N SER A 94 2.47 16.78 5.67
CA SER A 94 2.98 17.28 4.39
C SER A 94 4.29 16.60 4.00
N GLN A 95 5.25 16.52 4.91
CA GLN A 95 6.54 15.85 4.68
C GLN A 95 6.37 14.35 4.40
N LEU A 96 5.52 13.67 5.19
CA LEU A 96 5.21 12.26 4.98
C LEU A 96 4.58 12.02 3.60
N LYS A 97 3.64 12.88 3.20
CA LYS A 97 2.99 12.79 1.89
C LYS A 97 3.99 12.95 0.74
N GLN A 98 4.94 13.89 0.84
CA GLN A 98 5.99 14.07 -0.16
C GLN A 98 6.88 12.81 -0.28
N SER A 99 7.25 12.22 0.85
CA SER A 99 8.01 10.95 0.86
C SER A 99 7.21 9.82 0.21
N ILE A 100 5.92 9.71 0.51
CA ILE A 100 5.03 8.71 -0.08
C ILE A 100 4.86 8.93 -1.58
N ASP A 101 4.75 10.16 -2.05
CA ASP A 101 4.56 10.47 -3.48
C ASP A 101 5.75 10.05 -4.32
N SER A 102 6.96 10.11 -3.77
CA SER A 102 8.20 9.67 -4.42
C SER A 102 8.45 8.16 -4.34
N ALA A 103 7.75 7.44 -3.43
CA ALA A 103 7.96 6.02 -3.24
C ALA A 103 7.35 5.17 -4.36
N ALA A 104 7.95 4.02 -4.66
CA ALA A 104 7.42 3.02 -5.59
C ALA A 104 6.89 1.79 -4.85
N PRO A 105 5.89 1.07 -5.39
CA PRO A 105 5.43 -0.18 -4.80
C PRO A 105 6.54 -1.21 -4.65
N SER A 106 6.64 -1.85 -3.49
CA SER A 106 7.61 -2.90 -3.20
C SER A 106 7.25 -4.25 -3.89
N PRO A 107 8.18 -5.21 -3.95
CA PRO A 107 7.89 -6.58 -4.40
C PRO A 107 6.69 -7.22 -3.70
N THR A 108 6.46 -6.91 -2.41
CA THR A 108 5.29 -7.40 -1.67
C THR A 108 3.98 -6.84 -2.23
N HIS A 109 3.92 -5.56 -2.61
CA HIS A 109 2.74 -4.97 -3.25
C HIS A 109 2.45 -5.65 -4.60
N HIS A 110 3.48 -5.87 -5.41
CA HIS A 110 3.36 -6.60 -6.69
C HIS A 110 2.97 -8.06 -6.51
N PHE A 111 3.39 -8.71 -5.42
CA PHE A 111 2.94 -10.05 -5.06
C PHE A 111 1.43 -10.07 -4.81
N ILE A 112 0.90 -9.13 -4.03
CA ILE A 112 -0.55 -9.03 -3.76
C ILE A 112 -1.31 -8.79 -5.07
N LYS A 113 -0.81 -7.91 -5.94
CA LYS A 113 -1.37 -7.70 -7.29
C LYS A 113 -1.34 -8.98 -8.13
N THR A 114 -0.28 -9.77 -8.03
CA THR A 114 -0.19 -11.06 -8.71
C THR A 114 -1.27 -12.03 -8.21
N LEU A 115 -1.52 -12.09 -6.89
CA LEU A 115 -2.63 -12.89 -6.35
C LEU A 115 -3.98 -12.47 -6.93
N ASP A 116 -4.21 -11.17 -7.12
CA ASP A 116 -5.43 -10.63 -7.74
C ASP A 116 -5.51 -11.02 -9.22
N SER A 117 -4.46 -10.77 -10.00
CA SER A 117 -4.40 -11.11 -11.43
C SER A 117 -4.61 -12.60 -11.69
N LYS A 118 -4.09 -13.46 -10.80
CA LYS A 118 -4.29 -14.92 -10.85
C LYS A 118 -5.61 -15.38 -10.22
N LYS A 119 -6.52 -14.44 -9.88
CA LYS A 119 -7.86 -14.70 -9.31
C LYS A 119 -7.82 -15.53 -8.03
N LYS A 120 -6.79 -15.32 -7.21
CA LYS A 120 -6.60 -15.99 -5.91
C LYS A 120 -6.90 -15.08 -4.74
N LEU A 121 -6.74 -13.77 -4.92
CA LEU A 121 -7.05 -12.78 -3.89
C LEU A 121 -8.56 -12.66 -3.70
N LEU A 122 -9.04 -12.96 -2.50
CA LEU A 122 -10.39 -12.59 -2.09
C LEU A 122 -10.43 -11.09 -1.80
N ARG A 123 -9.55 -10.62 -0.92
CA ARG A 123 -9.37 -9.20 -0.59
C ARG A 123 -8.07 -8.96 0.19
N SER A 124 -7.51 -7.76 0.02
CA SER A 124 -6.48 -7.19 0.86
C SER A 124 -7.10 -6.19 1.84
N TYR A 125 -6.64 -6.20 3.09
CA TYR A 125 -6.98 -5.25 4.14
C TYR A 125 -5.68 -4.62 4.61
N THR A 126 -5.49 -3.33 4.30
CA THR A 126 -4.25 -2.62 4.64
C THR A 126 -4.44 -1.64 5.79
N GLN A 127 -3.46 -1.59 6.70
CA GLN A 127 -3.33 -0.54 7.69
C GLN A 127 -2.64 0.71 7.12
N ASN A 128 -2.03 0.57 5.94
CA ASN A 128 -1.26 1.63 5.33
C ASN A 128 -2.17 2.71 4.77
N ILE A 129 -1.65 3.93 4.79
CA ILE A 129 -2.31 5.13 4.25
C ILE A 129 -1.62 5.63 2.98
N ASP A 130 -0.57 4.92 2.52
CA ASP A 130 0.34 5.33 1.46
C ASP A 130 -0.19 5.09 0.03
N GLY A 131 -1.24 4.26 -0.13
CA GLY A 131 -1.84 3.96 -1.42
C GLY A 131 -0.94 3.16 -2.37
N LEU A 132 0.13 2.51 -1.88
CA LEU A 132 1.05 1.75 -2.73
C LEU A 132 0.40 0.49 -3.31
N GLU A 133 -0.55 -0.14 -2.62
CA GLU A 133 -1.35 -1.23 -3.18
C GLU A 133 -2.14 -0.78 -4.41
N GLU A 134 -2.68 0.44 -4.39
CA GLU A 134 -3.42 1.01 -5.52
C GLU A 134 -2.49 1.39 -6.66
N ARG A 135 -1.31 1.93 -6.38
CA ARG A 135 -0.26 2.17 -7.38
C ARG A 135 0.25 0.86 -8.01
N ALA A 136 0.26 -0.24 -7.27
CA ALA A 136 0.54 -1.58 -7.81
C ALA A 136 -0.59 -2.13 -8.69
N GLY A 137 -1.73 -1.43 -8.77
CA GLY A 137 -2.87 -1.73 -9.65
C GLY A 137 -4.01 -2.49 -8.97
N LEU A 138 -4.11 -2.51 -7.64
CA LEU A 138 -5.30 -2.99 -6.94
C LEU A 138 -6.38 -1.90 -6.93
N VAL A 139 -7.65 -2.30 -7.00
CA VAL A 139 -8.78 -1.37 -6.86
C VAL A 139 -9.02 -1.11 -5.38
N GLY A 140 -8.71 0.09 -4.92
CA GLY A 140 -8.83 0.49 -3.52
C GLY A 140 -10.23 0.97 -3.11
N SER A 141 -10.45 1.03 -1.81
CA SER A 141 -11.71 1.54 -1.24
C SER A 141 -11.85 3.06 -1.35
N SER A 142 -10.74 3.79 -1.48
CA SER A 142 -10.70 5.24 -1.64
C SER A 142 -10.76 5.70 -3.10
N SER A 143 -10.33 4.86 -4.06
CA SER A 143 -10.26 5.21 -5.48
C SER A 143 -11.62 5.24 -6.18
N GLN A 144 -12.67 4.82 -5.50
CA GLN A 144 -14.02 4.90 -6.07
C GLN A 144 -14.60 6.30 -5.86
N GLU A 145 -14.98 6.96 -6.97
CA GLU A 145 -15.83 8.14 -6.92
C GLU A 145 -17.05 7.83 -6.07
N VAL A 146 -17.16 8.53 -4.96
CA VAL A 146 -18.29 8.42 -4.06
C VAL A 146 -19.53 8.85 -4.83
N LYS A 147 -20.30 7.90 -5.34
CA LYS A 147 -21.65 8.19 -5.80
C LYS A 147 -22.48 8.53 -4.56
N THR A 148 -22.56 9.81 -4.25
CA THR A 148 -23.48 10.32 -3.23
C THR A 148 -24.90 10.06 -3.75
N ASN A 149 -25.47 8.92 -3.39
CA ASN A 149 -26.92 8.80 -3.41
C ASN A 149 -27.42 9.86 -2.44
N GLY A 150 -28.27 10.81 -2.86
CA GLY A 150 -28.70 12.04 -2.18
C GLY A 150 -29.07 11.99 -0.68
N LYS A 151 -28.62 10.99 0.07
CA LYS A 151 -28.66 10.80 1.52
C LYS A 151 -27.29 10.85 2.18
N GLY A 152 -26.25 11.33 1.50
CA GLY A 152 -24.94 11.67 2.13
C GLY A 152 -24.10 10.48 2.63
N LYS A 153 -24.47 9.23 2.41
CA LYS A 153 -23.69 8.05 2.81
C LYS A 153 -22.87 7.55 1.61
N SER A 154 -21.57 7.63 1.75
CA SER A 154 -20.61 6.98 0.89
C SER A 154 -20.80 5.46 1.00
N LYS A 155 -21.08 4.77 -0.09
CA LYS A 155 -21.10 3.31 -0.12
C LYS A 155 -19.91 2.82 -0.94
N ILE A 156 -19.02 2.08 -0.28
CA ILE A 156 -17.95 1.36 -0.97
C ILE A 156 -18.60 0.29 -1.87
N ASN A 157 -18.24 0.24 -3.16
CA ASN A 157 -18.69 -0.84 -4.04
C ASN A 157 -17.96 -2.14 -3.70
N THR A 158 -18.60 -2.97 -2.88
CA THR A 158 -18.02 -4.21 -2.33
C THR A 158 -17.58 -5.23 -3.40
N LYS A 159 -18.10 -5.14 -4.62
CA LYS A 159 -17.80 -6.13 -5.68
C LYS A 159 -16.46 -5.87 -6.35
N ASP A 160 -16.11 -4.61 -6.55
CA ASP A 160 -14.95 -4.21 -7.35
C ASP A 160 -13.73 -3.91 -6.49
N VAL A 161 -13.92 -3.52 -5.22
CA VAL A 161 -12.83 -3.23 -4.29
C VAL A 161 -12.01 -4.49 -3.99
N ARG A 162 -10.70 -4.40 -4.21
CA ARG A 162 -9.73 -5.46 -3.91
C ARG A 162 -8.84 -5.13 -2.72
N ASN A 163 -8.67 -3.85 -2.42
CA ASN A 163 -7.91 -3.35 -1.28
C ASN A 163 -8.79 -2.47 -0.38
N VAL A 164 -8.91 -2.81 0.90
CA VAL A 164 -9.66 -2.05 1.89
C VAL A 164 -8.68 -1.33 2.81
N GLN A 165 -8.71 0.00 2.79
CA GLN A 165 -7.86 0.85 3.62
C GLN A 165 -8.53 1.02 4.99
N LEU A 166 -7.91 0.44 6.03
CA LEU A 166 -8.44 0.41 7.40
C LEU A 166 -8.18 1.70 8.18
N HIS A 167 -7.24 2.53 7.73
CA HIS A 167 -6.87 3.77 8.41
C HIS A 167 -6.98 5.01 7.52
N GLY A 168 -7.73 4.92 6.42
CA GLY A 168 -7.93 6.03 5.49
C GLY A 168 -6.83 6.16 4.45
N ASP A 169 -6.72 7.36 3.87
CA ASP A 169 -5.87 7.62 2.71
C ASP A 169 -5.25 9.03 2.81
N ILE A 170 -3.93 9.11 2.73
CA ILE A 170 -3.18 10.38 2.78
C ILE A 170 -3.34 11.21 1.49
N HIS A 171 -3.75 10.55 0.38
CA HIS A 171 -3.99 11.23 -0.90
C HIS A 171 -5.33 11.96 -0.96
N ARG A 172 -6.08 11.93 0.13
CA ARG A 172 -7.38 12.61 0.24
C ARG A 172 -7.43 13.51 1.47
N VAL A 173 -8.29 14.52 1.39
CA VAL A 173 -8.60 15.42 2.50
C VAL A 173 -10.09 15.37 2.79
N ARG A 174 -10.45 15.54 4.05
CA ARG A 174 -11.84 15.56 4.52
C ARG A 174 -12.13 16.82 5.33
N CYS A 175 -13.30 17.40 5.07
CA CYS A 175 -13.76 18.53 5.87
C CYS A 175 -14.20 18.10 7.27
N SER A 176 -13.74 18.80 8.29
CA SER A 176 -14.09 18.59 9.70
C SER A 176 -15.57 18.88 10.01
N TYR A 177 -16.27 19.63 9.16
CA TYR A 177 -17.64 20.09 9.38
C TYR A 177 -18.65 19.41 8.47
N CYS A 178 -18.49 19.51 7.15
CA CYS A 178 -19.45 18.94 6.18
C CYS A 178 -19.10 17.52 5.73
N SER A 179 -17.97 16.99 6.16
CA SER A 179 -17.47 15.64 5.84
C SER A 179 -17.28 15.37 4.34
N ILE A 180 -17.21 16.42 3.49
CA ILE A 180 -16.84 16.21 2.09
C ILE A 180 -15.42 15.66 2.01
N ASP A 181 -15.24 14.76 1.08
CA ASP A 181 -13.98 14.08 0.83
C ASP A 181 -13.45 14.47 -0.55
N LEU A 182 -12.26 15.08 -0.61
CA LEU A 182 -11.63 15.64 -1.80
C LEU A 182 -10.24 15.06 -2.02
N PRO A 183 -9.71 15.03 -3.25
CA PRO A 183 -8.29 14.75 -3.48
C PRO A 183 -7.41 15.76 -2.75
N CYS A 184 -6.27 15.30 -2.21
CA CYS A 184 -5.27 16.16 -1.61
C CYS A 184 -4.46 16.84 -2.71
N SER A 185 -4.80 18.10 -3.04
CA SER A 185 -4.09 18.88 -4.06
C SER A 185 -2.78 19.45 -3.53
N GLU A 186 -1.90 19.85 -4.47
CA GLU A 186 -0.67 20.60 -4.15
C GLU A 186 -0.95 21.91 -3.39
N GLU A 187 -2.08 22.56 -3.68
CA GLU A 187 -2.51 23.75 -2.94
C GLU A 187 -2.75 23.45 -1.46
N TYR A 188 -3.47 22.35 -1.16
CA TYR A 188 -3.71 21.95 0.24
C TYR A 188 -2.42 21.53 0.93
N LEU A 189 -1.48 20.88 0.22
CA LEU A 189 -0.17 20.53 0.77
C LEU A 189 0.67 21.74 1.16
N ARG A 190 0.58 22.87 0.44
CA ARG A 190 1.24 24.11 0.84
C ARG A 190 0.73 24.62 2.19
N PHE A 191 -0.58 24.66 2.39
CA PHE A 191 -1.16 25.01 3.70
C PHE A 191 -0.68 24.06 4.79
N PHE A 192 -0.67 22.73 4.51
CA PHE A 192 -0.19 21.77 5.49
C PHE A 192 1.30 21.95 5.81
N ASN A 193 2.12 22.29 4.83
CA ASN A 193 3.53 22.57 5.05
C ASN A 193 3.75 23.77 5.97
N ASP A 194 2.88 24.78 5.88
CA ASP A 194 2.87 25.95 6.76
C ASP A 194 2.22 25.65 8.13
N GLY A 195 1.82 24.42 8.37
CA GLY A 195 1.17 23.98 9.62
C GLY A 195 -0.28 24.47 9.76
N LEU A 196 -0.93 24.84 8.66
CA LEU A 196 -2.26 25.43 8.66
C LEU A 196 -3.29 24.53 7.99
N PRO A 197 -4.50 24.36 8.55
CA PRO A 197 -5.61 23.70 7.89
C PRO A 197 -6.24 24.63 6.85
N PRO A 198 -6.37 24.23 5.57
CA PRO A 198 -7.10 25.02 4.58
C PRO A 198 -8.61 25.02 4.84
N ASP A 199 -9.29 26.08 4.44
CA ASP A 199 -10.74 26.17 4.48
C ASP A 199 -11.40 25.19 3.49
N CYS A 200 -12.57 24.69 3.86
CA CYS A 200 -13.32 23.79 3.00
C CYS A 200 -14.04 24.57 1.88
N PRO A 201 -13.75 24.30 0.60
CA PRO A 201 -14.35 25.04 -0.52
C PRO A 201 -15.87 24.87 -0.58
N GLU A 202 -16.38 23.68 -0.26
CA GLU A 202 -17.83 23.42 -0.25
C GLU A 202 -18.56 24.21 0.86
N CYS A 203 -17.95 24.31 2.06
CA CYS A 203 -18.51 25.14 3.13
C CYS A 203 -18.49 26.60 2.76
N THR A 204 -17.42 27.08 2.13
CA THR A 204 -17.28 28.45 1.63
C THR A 204 -18.36 28.77 0.62
N LEU A 205 -18.50 27.96 -0.43
CA LEU A 205 -19.54 28.12 -1.45
C LEU A 205 -20.95 28.15 -0.85
N ARG A 206 -21.25 27.25 0.09
CA ARG A 206 -22.55 27.24 0.78
C ARG A 206 -22.78 28.48 1.62
N SER A 207 -21.74 29.01 2.28
CA SER A 207 -21.84 30.24 3.08
C SER A 207 -22.06 31.47 2.20
N GLU A 208 -21.32 31.60 1.09
CA GLU A 208 -21.47 32.67 0.09
C GLU A 208 -22.87 32.63 -0.55
N ALA A 209 -23.35 31.48 -0.94
CA ALA A 209 -24.71 31.33 -1.49
C ALA A 209 -25.81 31.73 -0.50
N ARG A 210 -25.58 31.64 0.79
CA ARG A 210 -26.51 32.18 1.81
C ARG A 210 -26.40 33.70 1.94
N LEU A 211 -25.17 34.21 1.96
CA LEU A 211 -24.95 35.67 2.00
C LEU A 211 -25.60 36.37 0.80
N ALA A 212 -25.48 35.81 -0.40
CA ALA A 212 -26.12 36.32 -1.62
C ALA A 212 -27.66 36.43 -1.51
N ARG A 213 -28.26 35.61 -0.62
CA ARG A 213 -29.70 35.65 -0.30
C ARG A 213 -30.02 36.40 0.97
N SER A 214 -29.11 37.27 1.46
CA SER A 214 -29.23 38.02 2.71
C SER A 214 -29.50 37.14 3.93
N ALA A 215 -29.11 35.85 3.92
CA ALA A 215 -29.24 34.95 5.04
C ALA A 215 -27.94 34.90 5.85
N ARG A 216 -28.05 34.48 7.14
CA ARG A 216 -26.89 34.32 8.01
C ARG A 216 -25.84 33.36 7.41
N PRO A 217 -24.54 33.73 7.41
CA PRO A 217 -23.47 32.86 6.90
C PRO A 217 -23.40 31.53 7.69
N LEU A 218 -22.93 30.50 7.03
CA LEU A 218 -22.65 29.19 7.65
C LEU A 218 -21.24 29.18 8.21
N LYS A 219 -21.01 28.28 9.19
CA LYS A 219 -19.66 27.95 9.65
C LYS A 219 -18.89 27.30 8.52
N ILE A 220 -17.70 27.78 8.25
CA ILE A 220 -16.75 27.17 7.32
C ILE A 220 -15.95 26.14 8.13
N GLY A 221 -15.90 24.89 7.66
CA GLY A 221 -15.06 23.83 8.21
C GLY A 221 -13.68 23.87 7.57
N THR A 222 -12.71 23.26 8.23
CA THR A 222 -11.34 23.11 7.73
C THR A 222 -11.10 21.74 7.15
N LEU A 223 -10.19 21.63 6.17
CA LEU A 223 -9.77 20.36 5.60
C LEU A 223 -8.64 19.75 6.44
N ARG A 224 -8.70 18.46 6.60
CA ARG A 224 -7.63 17.66 7.21
C ARG A 224 -7.36 16.41 6.33
N PRO A 225 -6.17 15.77 6.44
CA PRO A 225 -5.93 14.49 5.77
C PRO A 225 -7.02 13.47 6.12
N ALA A 226 -7.48 12.71 5.14
CA ALA A 226 -8.55 11.74 5.31
C ALA A 226 -8.05 10.42 5.95
N ILE A 227 -7.18 10.52 6.95
CA ILE A 227 -6.67 9.41 7.75
C ILE A 227 -7.44 9.30 9.05
N VAL A 228 -7.52 8.08 9.58
CA VAL A 228 -8.20 7.79 10.86
C VAL A 228 -7.18 7.82 11.99
N LEU A 229 -7.44 8.66 12.98
CA LEU A 229 -6.57 8.82 14.14
C LEU A 229 -7.02 7.90 15.29
N TYR A 230 -6.14 7.73 16.29
CA TYR A 230 -6.53 7.08 17.54
C TYR A 230 -7.65 7.88 18.20
N ASP A 231 -8.50 7.19 18.92
CA ASP A 231 -9.69 7.71 19.61
C ASP A 231 -10.72 8.38 18.69
N GLU A 232 -10.66 8.10 17.38
CA GLU A 232 -11.62 8.56 16.39
C GLU A 232 -12.45 7.41 15.83
N ALA A 233 -13.77 7.64 15.65
CA ALA A 233 -14.64 6.68 14.97
C ALA A 233 -14.27 6.61 13.48
N HIS A 234 -14.14 5.38 12.95
CA HIS A 234 -13.83 5.20 11.53
C HIS A 234 -15.02 5.64 10.67
N PRO A 235 -14.88 6.62 9.75
CA PRO A 235 -15.98 7.15 8.95
C PRO A 235 -16.70 6.11 8.08
N LEU A 236 -15.97 5.07 7.66
CA LEU A 236 -16.47 3.93 6.87
C LEU A 236 -16.52 2.63 7.67
N GLY A 237 -16.60 2.71 9.00
CA GLY A 237 -16.54 1.53 9.88
C GLY A 237 -17.64 0.51 9.59
N ASP A 238 -18.87 0.96 9.33
CA ASP A 238 -20.01 0.10 9.00
C ASP A 238 -19.81 -0.58 7.65
N ASP A 239 -19.33 0.16 6.63
CA ASP A 239 -19.07 -0.40 5.29
C ASP A 239 -17.97 -1.46 5.34
N ILE A 240 -16.89 -1.19 6.07
CA ILE A 240 -15.79 -2.14 6.29
C ILE A 240 -16.28 -3.38 7.02
N GLY A 241 -17.12 -3.22 8.05
CA GLY A 241 -17.74 -4.33 8.77
C GLY A 241 -18.61 -5.20 7.85
N CYS A 242 -19.42 -4.59 6.99
CA CYS A 242 -20.21 -5.30 5.99
C CYS A 242 -19.35 -6.06 4.98
N ILE A 243 -18.24 -5.45 4.50
CA ILE A 243 -17.29 -6.10 3.61
C ILE A 243 -16.62 -7.29 4.29
N GLN A 244 -16.14 -7.13 5.52
CA GLN A 244 -15.54 -8.20 6.32
C GLN A 244 -16.51 -9.37 6.51
N ALA A 245 -17.74 -9.11 6.90
CA ALA A 245 -18.76 -10.14 7.10
C ALA A 245 -19.05 -10.91 5.80
N ALA A 246 -19.16 -10.19 4.68
CA ALA A 246 -19.34 -10.80 3.36
C ALA A 246 -18.14 -11.67 2.96
N ASP A 247 -16.90 -11.23 3.22
CA ASP A 247 -15.70 -11.98 2.88
C ASP A 247 -15.53 -13.22 3.79
N VAL A 248 -15.85 -13.13 5.07
CA VAL A 248 -15.89 -14.28 6.01
C VAL A 248 -16.90 -15.33 5.51
N SER A 249 -18.08 -14.91 5.06
CA SER A 249 -19.12 -15.82 4.54
C SER A 249 -18.69 -16.59 3.29
N ARG A 250 -17.74 -16.05 2.52
CA ARG A 250 -17.16 -16.69 1.35
C ARG A 250 -16.17 -17.81 1.67
N LYS A 251 -15.95 -18.10 2.96
CA LYS A 251 -15.07 -19.19 3.44
C LYS A 251 -13.67 -19.06 2.85
N PRO A 252 -12.88 -18.06 3.25
CA PRO A 252 -11.50 -17.94 2.82
C PRO A 252 -10.72 -19.23 3.16
N ASP A 253 -9.78 -19.59 2.31
CA ASP A 253 -9.00 -20.84 2.45
C ASP A 253 -7.56 -20.60 2.92
N MET A 254 -7.12 -19.32 2.97
CA MET A 254 -5.83 -18.90 3.50
C MET A 254 -5.89 -17.47 3.99
N LEU A 255 -5.19 -17.19 5.09
CA LEU A 255 -4.92 -15.84 5.59
C LEU A 255 -3.41 -15.61 5.60
N ILE A 256 -2.99 -14.53 4.94
CA ILE A 256 -1.60 -14.07 4.90
C ILE A 256 -1.52 -12.71 5.59
N ILE A 257 -0.67 -12.58 6.61
CA ILE A 257 -0.50 -11.35 7.40
C ILE A 257 0.94 -10.90 7.22
N MET A 258 1.17 -9.67 6.75
CA MET A 258 2.49 -9.20 6.35
C MET A 258 2.83 -7.83 6.94
N GLY A 259 4.05 -7.68 7.49
CA GLY A 259 4.62 -6.39 7.86
C GLY A 259 3.84 -5.62 8.93
N THR A 260 3.23 -6.30 9.90
CA THR A 260 2.45 -5.66 10.97
C THR A 260 2.80 -6.23 12.35
N SER A 261 2.80 -5.37 13.35
CA SER A 261 3.01 -5.80 14.74
C SER A 261 1.75 -6.35 15.43
N LEU A 262 0.59 -6.36 14.77
CA LEU A 262 -0.71 -6.82 15.29
C LEU A 262 -1.16 -6.13 16.60
N LYS A 263 -0.72 -4.89 16.85
CA LYS A 263 -0.99 -4.18 18.13
C LYS A 263 -2.29 -3.37 18.11
N VAL A 264 -2.85 -3.04 16.93
CA VAL A 264 -4.07 -2.25 16.78
C VAL A 264 -5.31 -3.09 17.10
N HIS A 265 -6.16 -2.60 18.01
CA HIS A 265 -7.30 -3.37 18.55
C HIS A 265 -8.28 -3.83 17.45
N GLY A 266 -8.73 -2.94 16.58
CA GLY A 266 -9.68 -3.29 15.51
C GLY A 266 -9.11 -4.33 14.53
N LEU A 267 -7.81 -4.21 14.20
CA LEU A 267 -7.11 -5.18 13.38
C LEU A 267 -7.04 -6.56 14.05
N ARG A 268 -6.77 -6.61 15.36
CA ARG A 268 -6.71 -7.88 16.11
C ARG A 268 -8.02 -8.65 15.99
N LYS A 269 -9.16 -7.97 16.10
CA LYS A 269 -10.48 -8.58 15.91
C LYS A 269 -10.65 -9.10 14.49
N LEU A 270 -10.37 -8.27 13.48
CA LEU A 270 -10.45 -8.63 12.06
C LEU A 270 -9.62 -9.90 11.75
N VAL A 271 -8.36 -9.94 12.19
CA VAL A 271 -7.48 -11.09 11.98
C VAL A 271 -8.01 -12.35 12.65
N LYS A 272 -8.52 -12.25 13.89
CA LYS A 272 -9.11 -13.39 14.61
C LYS A 272 -10.34 -13.95 13.90
N ASP A 273 -11.22 -13.08 13.40
CA ASP A 273 -12.42 -13.47 12.67
C ASP A 273 -12.06 -14.20 11.36
N PHE A 274 -11.10 -13.69 10.60
CA PHE A 274 -10.61 -14.37 9.39
C PHE A 274 -9.88 -15.67 9.70
N ALA A 275 -9.02 -15.70 10.71
CA ALA A 275 -8.33 -16.92 11.12
C ALA A 275 -9.31 -18.04 11.46
N LYS A 276 -10.36 -17.72 12.23
CA LYS A 276 -11.45 -18.64 12.56
C LYS A 276 -12.14 -19.18 11.30
N ALA A 277 -12.45 -18.30 10.35
CA ALA A 277 -13.08 -18.69 9.08
C ALA A 277 -12.17 -19.58 8.21
N VAL A 278 -10.88 -19.26 8.17
CA VAL A 278 -9.86 -20.03 7.45
C VAL A 278 -9.70 -21.42 8.06
N HIS A 279 -9.56 -21.53 9.38
CA HIS A 279 -9.46 -22.82 10.07
C HIS A 279 -10.73 -23.67 9.88
N ALA A 280 -11.90 -23.05 9.89
CA ALA A 280 -13.17 -23.76 9.60
C ALA A 280 -13.27 -24.26 8.15
N SER A 281 -12.45 -23.72 7.23
CA SER A 281 -12.36 -24.18 5.83
C SER A 281 -11.38 -25.34 5.65
N ALA A 282 -10.58 -25.65 6.67
CA ALA A 282 -9.69 -26.81 6.65
C ALA A 282 -10.50 -28.10 6.56
N PRO A 283 -10.07 -29.09 5.76
CA PRO A 283 -10.74 -30.38 5.72
C PRO A 283 -10.63 -31.06 7.09
N ALA A 284 -11.74 -31.64 7.55
CA ALA A 284 -11.72 -32.50 8.73
C ALA A 284 -10.70 -33.64 8.49
N ILE A 285 -9.79 -33.83 9.44
CA ILE A 285 -8.82 -34.93 9.40
C ILE A 285 -9.63 -36.20 9.73
N ASP A 286 -10.05 -36.90 8.69
CA ASP A 286 -10.57 -38.26 8.82
C ASP A 286 -9.42 -39.24 8.58
N PRO A 287 -8.92 -39.89 9.63
CA PRO A 287 -7.78 -40.81 9.52
C PRO A 287 -8.03 -42.00 8.56
N SER A 288 -9.30 -42.31 8.28
CA SER A 288 -9.72 -43.41 7.44
C SER A 288 -9.85 -43.07 5.96
N SER A 289 -9.78 -41.78 5.59
CA SER A 289 -10.07 -41.31 4.25
C SER A 289 -8.81 -40.81 3.54
N ALA A 290 -8.35 -41.49 2.52
CA ALA A 290 -7.28 -41.08 1.61
C ALA A 290 -7.60 -39.73 0.90
N LYS A 291 -8.88 -39.32 0.84
CA LYS A 291 -9.34 -38.04 0.25
C LYS A 291 -9.02 -36.83 1.12
N SER A 292 -8.82 -36.99 2.46
CA SER A 292 -8.47 -35.88 3.37
C SER A 292 -7.01 -35.43 3.17
N GLN A 293 -6.10 -36.30 2.74
CA GLN A 293 -4.71 -35.93 2.45
C GLN A 293 -4.58 -34.99 1.24
N GLY A 294 -5.56 -34.99 0.32
CA GLY A 294 -5.51 -34.14 -0.89
C GLY A 294 -5.68 -32.65 -0.70
N LYS A 295 -6.12 -32.17 0.49
CA LYS A 295 -6.40 -30.75 0.78
C LYS A 295 -5.62 -30.19 1.96
N SER A 296 -4.50 -30.77 2.32
CA SER A 296 -3.63 -30.32 3.44
C SER A 296 -3.06 -28.89 3.26
N TRP A 297 -3.26 -28.29 2.10
CA TRP A 297 -2.87 -26.93 1.77
C TRP A 297 -3.86 -25.85 2.23
N MET A 298 -5.11 -26.22 2.55
CA MET A 298 -6.15 -25.31 3.01
C MET A 298 -6.06 -25.02 4.52
N GLY A 299 -6.68 -23.92 4.93
CA GLY A 299 -6.89 -23.62 6.33
C GLY A 299 -5.63 -23.12 7.05
N LYS A 300 -4.74 -22.43 6.36
CA LYS A 300 -3.47 -21.94 6.93
C LYS A 300 -3.51 -20.43 7.18
N VAL A 301 -3.04 -20.04 8.36
CA VAL A 301 -2.79 -18.65 8.77
C VAL A 301 -1.28 -18.44 8.85
N VAL A 302 -0.75 -17.61 7.96
CA VAL A 302 0.69 -17.36 7.82
C VAL A 302 0.98 -15.91 8.17
N PHE A 303 1.91 -15.70 9.09
CA PHE A 303 2.38 -14.40 9.53
C PHE A 303 3.82 -14.17 9.10
N ILE A 304 4.08 -13.15 8.32
CA ILE A 304 5.40 -12.80 7.79
C ILE A 304 5.81 -11.47 8.39
N ASN A 305 6.83 -11.48 9.21
CA ASN A 305 7.31 -10.28 9.89
C ASN A 305 8.70 -10.51 10.49
N LYS A 306 9.53 -9.47 10.65
CA LYS A 306 10.83 -9.56 11.32
C LYS A 306 10.71 -9.95 12.81
N GLY A 307 9.67 -9.45 13.48
CA GLY A 307 9.41 -9.77 14.89
C GLY A 307 8.35 -10.84 15.05
N ALA A 308 8.52 -11.70 16.04
CA ALA A 308 7.57 -12.75 16.38
C ALA A 308 6.20 -12.21 16.84
N PRO A 309 5.10 -12.93 16.57
CA PRO A 309 3.80 -12.58 17.14
C PRO A 309 3.81 -12.83 18.66
N GLY A 310 3.00 -12.05 19.39
CA GLY A 310 2.82 -12.26 20.83
C GLY A 310 2.19 -13.63 21.15
N THR A 311 2.31 -14.07 22.38
CA THR A 311 1.77 -15.36 22.85
C THR A 311 0.25 -15.46 22.72
N GLU A 312 -0.46 -14.34 22.66
CA GLU A 312 -1.90 -14.25 22.44
C GLU A 312 -2.36 -14.73 21.06
N TRP A 313 -1.41 -14.96 20.15
CA TRP A 313 -1.65 -15.47 18.80
C TRP A 313 -1.46 -16.98 18.67
N ASN A 314 -1.08 -17.66 19.77
CA ASN A 314 -0.99 -19.13 19.79
C ASN A 314 -2.36 -19.76 19.49
N GLY A 315 -2.37 -20.72 18.57
CA GLY A 315 -3.62 -21.37 18.11
C GLY A 315 -4.44 -20.54 17.10
N ILE A 316 -3.96 -19.32 16.76
CA ILE A 316 -4.59 -18.46 15.75
C ILE A 316 -3.67 -18.39 14.52
N ILE A 317 -2.38 -18.15 14.72
CA ILE A 317 -1.35 -18.17 13.67
C ILE A 317 -0.74 -19.57 13.66
N ASP A 318 -0.66 -20.18 12.48
CA ASP A 318 -0.05 -21.51 12.30
C ASP A 318 1.45 -21.39 12.05
N TYR A 319 1.84 -20.46 11.18
CA TYR A 319 3.22 -20.26 10.77
C TYR A 319 3.66 -18.81 10.96
N HIS A 320 4.79 -18.63 11.61
CA HIS A 320 5.52 -17.38 11.62
C HIS A 320 6.75 -17.52 10.71
N ILE A 321 6.85 -16.69 9.69
CA ILE A 321 8.00 -16.59 8.82
C ILE A 321 8.76 -15.36 9.23
N GLU A 322 9.90 -15.59 9.88
CA GLU A 322 10.80 -14.55 10.34
C GLU A 322 11.65 -14.06 9.18
N GLY A 323 11.54 -12.77 8.86
CA GLY A 323 12.28 -12.15 7.78
C GLY A 323 11.53 -11.03 7.07
N GLU A 324 12.09 -10.61 5.96
CA GLU A 324 11.52 -9.54 5.12
C GLU A 324 10.39 -10.05 4.24
N THR A 325 9.33 -9.25 4.17
CA THR A 325 8.14 -9.60 3.37
C THR A 325 8.44 -9.71 1.88
N ASP A 326 9.37 -8.89 1.37
CA ASP A 326 9.76 -8.89 -0.04
C ASP A 326 10.54 -10.15 -0.42
N VAL A 327 11.44 -10.61 0.46
CA VAL A 327 12.19 -11.85 0.26
C VAL A 327 11.24 -13.05 0.23
N TRP A 328 10.28 -13.09 1.16
CA TRP A 328 9.27 -14.15 1.16
C TRP A 328 8.38 -14.10 -0.08
N ALA A 329 7.91 -12.92 -0.48
CA ALA A 329 7.09 -12.73 -1.66
C ALA A 329 7.79 -13.21 -2.94
N ALA A 330 9.06 -12.84 -3.12
CA ALA A 330 9.88 -13.28 -4.24
C ALA A 330 10.05 -14.80 -4.26
N LYS A 331 10.35 -15.41 -3.10
CA LYS A 331 10.46 -16.87 -2.96
C LYS A 331 9.17 -17.59 -3.33
N VAL A 332 8.03 -17.11 -2.84
CA VAL A 332 6.72 -17.73 -3.16
C VAL A 332 6.45 -17.67 -4.66
N LEU A 333 6.72 -16.53 -5.31
CA LEU A 333 6.52 -16.39 -6.76
C LEU A 333 7.44 -17.31 -7.55
N GLU A 334 8.70 -17.44 -7.14
CA GLU A 334 9.66 -18.36 -7.76
C GLU A 334 9.22 -19.82 -7.64
N ASP A 335 8.90 -20.25 -6.40
CA ASP A 335 8.42 -21.61 -6.12
C ASP A 335 7.12 -21.89 -6.89
N TRP A 336 6.20 -20.93 -6.95
CA TRP A 336 4.94 -21.08 -7.67
C TRP A 336 5.15 -21.28 -9.17
N ARG A 337 6.06 -20.50 -9.79
CA ARG A 337 6.41 -20.70 -11.21
C ARG A 337 6.97 -22.10 -11.47
N LYS A 338 7.83 -22.58 -10.57
CA LYS A 338 8.43 -23.92 -10.67
C LYS A 338 7.42 -25.05 -10.46
N LEU A 339 6.55 -24.92 -9.43
CA LEU A 339 5.62 -25.97 -9.02
C LEU A 339 4.35 -26.04 -9.88
N ARG A 340 3.95 -24.92 -10.47
CA ARG A 340 2.73 -24.79 -11.27
C ARG A 340 2.94 -23.88 -12.49
N PRO A 341 3.77 -24.26 -13.44
CA PRO A 341 4.07 -23.44 -14.62
C PRO A 341 2.81 -23.11 -15.44
N ALA A 342 1.85 -24.03 -15.51
CA ALA A 342 0.58 -23.81 -16.22
C ALA A 342 -0.24 -22.61 -15.69
N ASP A 343 -0.07 -22.19 -14.42
CA ASP A 343 -0.72 -20.99 -13.91
C ASP A 343 -0.14 -19.70 -14.54
N TRP A 344 0.99 -19.78 -15.21
CA TRP A 344 1.74 -18.66 -15.82
C TRP A 344 1.69 -18.63 -17.34
N GLU A 345 1.19 -19.71 -17.96
CA GLU A 345 1.02 -19.76 -19.40
C GLU A 345 -0.06 -18.75 -19.83
N ILE A 346 0.24 -17.99 -20.88
CA ILE A 346 -0.71 -17.09 -21.52
C ILE A 346 -1.56 -17.96 -22.43
N GLN A 347 -2.85 -18.11 -22.16
CA GLN A 347 -3.77 -18.75 -23.07
C GLN A 347 -3.86 -17.92 -24.36
N GLN A 348 -3.50 -18.52 -25.47
CA GLN A 348 -3.72 -17.96 -26.78
C GLN A 348 -5.10 -18.44 -27.27
N THR A 349 -5.95 -17.51 -27.70
CA THR A 349 -7.19 -17.84 -28.42
C THR A 349 -6.94 -17.71 -29.91
N LEU A 350 -7.52 -18.60 -30.70
CA LEU A 350 -7.64 -18.42 -32.13
C LEU A 350 -8.63 -17.26 -32.39
N ASP A 351 -8.27 -16.31 -33.23
CA ASP A 351 -9.22 -15.37 -33.77
C ASP A 351 -10.04 -16.02 -34.90
N ASP A 352 -11.03 -15.30 -35.41
CA ASP A 352 -11.91 -15.81 -36.49
C ASP A 352 -11.14 -16.15 -37.78
N ASP A 353 -9.91 -15.62 -37.91
CA ASP A 353 -9.00 -15.89 -39.07
C ASP A 353 -8.02 -17.06 -38.78
N GLY A 354 -8.13 -17.74 -37.62
CA GLY A 354 -7.30 -18.87 -37.24
C GLY A 354 -5.89 -18.49 -36.76
N ALA A 355 -5.60 -17.21 -36.50
CA ALA A 355 -4.32 -16.76 -35.95
C ALA A 355 -4.31 -16.79 -34.41
N PHE A 356 -3.18 -17.16 -33.82
CA PHE A 356 -3.02 -17.15 -32.36
C PHE A 356 -2.83 -15.73 -31.85
N LYS A 357 -3.78 -15.25 -31.04
CA LYS A 357 -3.63 -14.00 -30.28
C LYS A 357 -3.49 -14.30 -28.79
N ALA A 358 -2.54 -13.62 -28.16
CA ALA A 358 -2.46 -13.64 -26.71
C ALA A 358 -3.76 -13.02 -26.13
N VAL A 359 -4.46 -13.74 -25.27
CA VAL A 359 -5.60 -13.19 -24.52
C VAL A 359 -5.05 -12.09 -23.64
N LYS A 360 -5.35 -10.83 -23.92
CA LYS A 360 -5.15 -9.74 -22.96
C LYS A 360 -5.90 -10.13 -21.70
N GLU A 361 -5.21 -10.20 -20.57
CA GLU A 361 -5.83 -10.43 -19.26
C GLU A 361 -7.07 -9.53 -19.16
N GLY A 362 -8.23 -10.14 -18.92
CA GLY A 362 -9.52 -9.48 -19.07
C GLY A 362 -9.60 -8.24 -18.17
N THR A 363 -9.45 -7.10 -18.77
CA THR A 363 -9.99 -5.86 -18.25
C THR A 363 -11.50 -6.10 -18.18
N GLY A 364 -12.01 -6.32 -16.98
CA GLY A 364 -13.46 -6.32 -16.76
C GLY A 364 -14.03 -5.10 -17.46
N LYS A 365 -15.12 -5.26 -18.18
CA LYS A 365 -15.79 -4.25 -18.99
C LYS A 365 -15.73 -2.87 -18.34
N ALA A 366 -14.66 -2.15 -18.55
CA ALA A 366 -14.56 -0.73 -18.34
C ALA A 366 -15.17 -0.08 -19.59
N ASN A 367 -16.48 -0.02 -19.61
CA ASN A 367 -17.19 0.90 -20.48
C ASN A 367 -16.97 2.30 -19.89
N ARG A 368 -15.79 2.88 -20.15
CA ARG A 368 -15.56 4.32 -20.09
C ARG A 368 -14.29 4.61 -20.89
N LYS A 369 -14.43 5.46 -21.88
CA LYS A 369 -13.36 6.20 -22.50
C LYS A 369 -12.53 6.85 -21.39
N PHE A 370 -11.40 6.26 -21.07
CA PHE A 370 -10.35 6.96 -20.35
C PHE A 370 -9.79 7.96 -21.35
N MET A 371 -10.25 9.20 -21.29
CA MET A 371 -9.46 10.29 -21.85
C MET A 371 -8.25 10.40 -20.94
N PRO A 372 -7.02 10.25 -21.46
CA PRO A 372 -5.85 10.62 -20.69
C PRO A 372 -6.04 12.07 -20.26
N PRO A 373 -5.63 12.44 -19.03
CA PRO A 373 -5.61 13.84 -18.63
C PRO A 373 -4.87 14.60 -19.72
N SER A 374 -5.50 15.68 -20.19
CA SER A 374 -4.93 16.58 -21.18
C SER A 374 -3.49 16.84 -20.81
N LEU A 375 -2.60 16.64 -21.77
CA LEU A 375 -1.16 16.89 -21.71
C LEU A 375 -0.84 17.98 -20.67
N ALA A 376 -0.36 17.55 -19.50
CA ALA A 376 0.33 18.45 -18.61
C ALA A 376 1.53 19.00 -19.41
N PRO A 377 1.85 20.29 -19.32
CA PRO A 377 2.96 20.85 -20.05
C PRO A 377 4.21 20.05 -19.71
N HIS A 378 4.94 19.60 -20.73
CA HIS A 378 6.23 18.93 -20.58
C HIS A 378 7.16 19.85 -19.77
N ILE A 379 7.44 19.47 -18.52
CA ILE A 379 8.43 20.16 -17.71
C ILE A 379 9.78 19.60 -18.18
N THR A 380 10.45 20.34 -19.02
CA THR A 380 11.87 20.15 -19.30
C THR A 380 12.66 20.80 -18.18
N ASN A 381 13.75 20.16 -17.73
CA ASN A 381 14.74 20.82 -16.88
C ASN A 381 15.43 21.94 -17.66
N ALA A 382 16.25 22.75 -17.01
CA ALA A 382 16.95 23.90 -17.61
C ALA A 382 17.82 23.52 -18.82
N ASP A 383 18.11 22.25 -19.03
CA ASP A 383 18.99 21.70 -20.08
C ASP A 383 18.21 21.07 -21.26
N GLY A 384 16.87 21.17 -21.27
CA GLY A 384 16.04 20.73 -22.39
C GLY A 384 15.79 19.21 -22.49
N LEU A 385 16.25 18.41 -21.53
CA LEU A 385 16.09 16.95 -21.53
C LEU A 385 14.80 16.49 -20.85
N CYS A 386 14.15 15.49 -21.43
CA CYS A 386 12.91 14.91 -20.90
C CYS A 386 13.20 14.02 -19.69
N ARG A 387 12.62 14.35 -18.54
CA ARG A 387 12.83 13.63 -17.25
C ARG A 387 12.52 12.13 -17.28
N TRP A 388 11.83 11.64 -18.31
CA TRP A 388 11.51 10.21 -18.50
C TRP A 388 12.67 9.38 -19.08
N GLN A 389 13.64 10.02 -19.69
CA GLN A 389 14.78 9.33 -20.33
C GLN A 389 15.76 8.78 -19.29
N GLU A 390 15.96 9.48 -18.18
CA GLU A 390 16.86 9.05 -17.10
C GLU A 390 16.35 7.79 -16.36
N THR A 391 15.04 7.60 -16.29
CA THR A 391 14.44 6.45 -15.57
C THR A 391 14.42 5.17 -16.41
N ILE A 392 14.36 5.27 -17.72
CA ILE A 392 14.29 4.12 -18.64
C ILE A 392 15.69 3.62 -19.01
N CYS A 393 16.67 4.52 -19.17
CA CYS A 393 18.04 4.14 -19.53
C CYS A 393 18.88 3.55 -18.38
N ALA A 394 18.46 3.73 -17.13
CA ALA A 394 19.16 3.19 -15.96
C ALA A 394 18.82 1.71 -15.65
N TRP A 395 17.86 1.10 -16.36
CA TRP A 395 17.35 -0.23 -16.02
C TRP A 395 17.87 -1.38 -16.88
N ASP A 396 18.36 -1.09 -18.10
CA ASP A 396 18.88 -2.12 -19.00
C ASP A 396 20.29 -1.75 -19.49
N GLY A 397 21.30 -2.41 -18.92
CA GLY A 397 22.72 -2.19 -19.19
C GLY A 397 23.21 -2.55 -20.59
N GLU A 398 22.35 -2.80 -21.57
CA GLU A 398 22.71 -3.05 -22.95
C GLU A 398 21.62 -2.57 -23.91
N TYR A 399 21.77 -1.37 -24.47
CA TYR A 399 20.97 -0.91 -25.60
C TYR A 399 21.80 -0.90 -26.88
N PRO A 400 21.38 -1.59 -27.95
CA PRO A 400 22.02 -1.45 -29.28
C PRO A 400 21.67 -0.09 -29.87
N ALA A 401 22.68 0.55 -30.45
CA ALA A 401 22.69 1.95 -30.90
C ALA A 401 21.73 2.30 -32.04
N ASP A 402 20.87 1.42 -32.52
CA ASP A 402 20.07 1.62 -33.72
C ASP A 402 18.56 1.49 -33.56
N ARG A 403 17.97 1.57 -32.33
CA ARG A 403 16.51 1.65 -32.17
C ARG A 403 16.08 2.99 -31.61
N ARG A 404 15.39 3.77 -32.44
CA ARG A 404 14.75 5.03 -32.08
C ARG A 404 13.58 4.78 -31.12
N CYS A 405 13.49 5.60 -30.06
CA CYS A 405 12.33 5.64 -29.17
C CYS A 405 11.05 5.99 -29.96
N GLY A 406 10.03 5.13 -29.94
CA GLY A 406 8.78 5.34 -30.66
C GLY A 406 7.84 6.43 -30.09
N PHE A 407 8.34 7.23 -29.14
CA PHE A 407 7.63 8.39 -28.57
C PHE A 407 8.53 9.62 -28.69
N CYS A 408 8.52 10.23 -29.87
CA CYS A 408 9.41 11.32 -30.21
C CYS A 408 9.11 12.59 -29.42
N CYS A 409 10.12 13.04 -28.67
CA CYS A 409 10.32 14.45 -28.31
C CYS A 409 11.12 15.10 -29.47
N PRO A 410 10.80 16.32 -29.93
CA PRO A 410 11.55 17.03 -31.00
C PRO A 410 13.05 17.22 -30.74
N ALA A 411 13.49 17.15 -29.49
CA ALA A 411 14.90 17.23 -29.09
C ALA A 411 15.74 15.99 -29.45
N CYS A 412 15.12 14.86 -29.85
CA CYS A 412 15.82 13.64 -30.24
C CYS A 412 16.19 13.58 -31.72
N GLU A 413 15.85 14.61 -32.50
CA GLU A 413 16.10 14.63 -33.94
C GLU A 413 17.43 15.31 -34.32
N ASP A 414 18.13 15.98 -33.40
CA ASP A 414 19.38 16.69 -33.72
C ASP A 414 20.60 16.08 -32.98
N PRO A 415 21.47 15.34 -33.69
CA PRO A 415 22.65 14.69 -33.10
C PRO A 415 23.77 15.65 -32.67
N GLN A 416 23.68 16.96 -32.95
CA GLN A 416 24.76 17.91 -32.65
C GLN A 416 24.71 18.50 -31.23
N LEU A 417 23.67 18.19 -30.41
CA LEU A 417 23.51 18.70 -29.04
C LEU A 417 24.10 17.76 -27.96
N ALA A 418 24.74 16.66 -28.33
CA ALA A 418 25.20 15.64 -27.39
C ALA A 418 26.62 15.84 -26.84
N ASP A 419 27.43 16.79 -27.35
CA ASP A 419 28.86 16.88 -27.05
C ASP A 419 29.29 18.01 -26.08
N GLU A 420 28.37 18.77 -25.49
CA GLU A 420 28.71 19.77 -24.46
C GLU A 420 27.95 19.53 -23.14
N ALA A 421 28.37 18.52 -22.38
CA ALA A 421 27.91 18.34 -21.00
C ALA A 421 28.94 18.93 -20.02
N PRO A 422 28.57 19.96 -19.22
CA PRO A 422 29.44 20.41 -18.12
C PRO A 422 29.41 19.40 -16.98
N GLN A 423 30.57 19.10 -16.40
CA GLN A 423 30.72 18.31 -15.20
C GLN A 423 29.96 18.99 -14.04
N ILE A 424 28.99 18.29 -13.45
CA ILE A 424 28.23 18.75 -12.29
C ILE A 424 29.04 18.48 -11.03
N ASP A 425 29.37 19.55 -10.31
CA ASP A 425 30.02 19.54 -9.01
C ASP A 425 29.00 19.08 -7.96
N LEU A 426 29.19 17.88 -7.39
CA LEU A 426 28.33 17.23 -6.39
C LEU A 426 28.36 17.89 -4.99
N ALA A 427 29.04 19.04 -4.84
CA ALA A 427 29.21 19.73 -3.55
C ALA A 427 28.00 20.58 -3.10
N LEU A 428 26.90 20.66 -3.89
CA LEU A 428 25.73 21.51 -3.55
C LEU A 428 24.52 20.75 -3.01
N CYS A 429 24.59 19.42 -2.89
CA CYS A 429 23.59 18.66 -2.15
C CYS A 429 24.19 18.31 -0.79
N GLY A 430 23.86 19.07 0.25
CA GLY A 430 24.39 18.95 1.60
C GLY A 430 24.07 17.62 2.31
N TRP A 431 24.72 16.56 1.87
CA TRP A 431 24.83 15.28 2.58
C TRP A 431 26.29 15.03 2.85
N GLU A 432 26.77 15.49 4.00
CA GLU A 432 28.09 15.10 4.51
C GLU A 432 28.04 13.64 4.94
N SER A 433 28.83 12.82 4.29
CA SER A 433 29.17 11.47 4.72
C SER A 433 29.99 11.55 6.01
N ILE A 434 29.48 11.02 7.09
CA ILE A 434 30.25 10.82 8.33
C ILE A 434 31.11 9.57 8.12
N GLU A 435 32.40 9.76 7.95
CA GLU A 435 33.42 8.70 8.04
C GLU A 435 33.52 8.17 9.47
N GLU A 436 33.52 6.86 9.59
CA GLU A 436 33.84 6.12 10.81
C GLU A 436 35.28 6.41 11.25
N THR A 437 35.47 6.94 12.45
CA THR A 437 36.71 6.70 13.23
C THR A 437 36.32 6.10 14.54
N GLY A 438 36.66 4.83 14.68
CA GLY A 438 36.49 4.10 15.91
C GLY A 438 37.53 4.48 16.98
N SER A 439 37.16 4.36 18.22
CA SER A 439 37.98 3.75 19.26
C SER A 439 37.08 3.34 20.42
N TRP A 440 37.22 2.09 20.78
CA TRP A 440 36.71 1.49 22.00
C TRP A 440 37.63 1.91 23.14
N ASP A 441 37.09 2.36 24.26
CA ASP A 441 37.69 2.14 25.56
C ASP A 441 36.62 1.99 26.65
N ASP A 442 36.86 1.03 27.49
CA ASP A 442 36.05 0.53 28.60
C ASP A 442 35.79 1.56 29.72
N GLY A 443 34.60 1.47 30.34
CA GLY A 443 34.23 2.18 31.56
C GLY A 443 32.79 1.87 31.95
#